data_bb36b2f8ebc4ac4f845310ab8efc43ec
#
_entry.id   bb36b2f8ebc4ac4f845310ab8efc43ec
#
_cell.length_a   1.000
_cell.length_b   1.000
_cell.length_c   1.000
_cell.angle_alpha   90.00
_cell.angle_beta   90.00
_cell.angle_gamma   90.00
#
_symmetry.space_group_name_H-M   'P 1'
#
loop_
_entity.id
_entity.type
_entity.pdbx_description
1 polymer ?
#
loop_
_entity_poly.entity_id
_entity_poly.type
_entity_poly.pdbx_seq_one_letter_code
_entity_poly.pdbx_strand_id
1 'polypeptide(L)'
;MLTDIQGLRDAIRTQVMSLDVDRIDGVAARNLVVVFAEIERIAAAGKLLAMGRVDATGAWANTGKKSPADWLADVSGSGLGVAIEAVELSRSLESLPETEQSLRQGMLSLPQAAAVTLAAKKVPGEEKKLLVTAKRGGLSALKREAARVIAAARSREEEAARAKRQRASR
;
A
#
# COMPACT_ATOMS: atom_id res chain seq x y z
N MET A 1 1.30 -7.49 -22.63
CA MET A 1 1.02 -7.11 -21.21
C MET A 1 -0.41 -6.67 -20.97
N LEU A 2 -0.93 -5.58 -21.58
CA LEU A 2 -2.32 -5.16 -21.32
C LEU A 2 -3.34 -6.24 -21.68
N THR A 3 -3.22 -6.84 -22.87
CA THR A 3 -4.06 -7.95 -23.34
C THR A 3 -4.03 -9.16 -22.39
N ASP A 4 -2.86 -9.47 -21.84
CA ASP A 4 -2.71 -10.59 -20.90
C ASP A 4 -3.44 -10.31 -19.58
N ILE A 5 -3.34 -9.09 -19.06
CA ILE A 5 -4.06 -8.65 -17.83
C ILE A 5 -5.58 -8.66 -18.09
N GLN A 6 -6.03 -8.23 -19.27
CA GLN A 6 -7.45 -8.31 -19.65
C GLN A 6 -7.93 -9.75 -19.69
N GLY A 7 -7.15 -10.67 -20.25
CA GLY A 7 -7.46 -12.11 -20.27
C GLY A 7 -7.58 -12.70 -18.86
N LEU A 8 -6.66 -12.37 -17.96
CA LEU A 8 -6.73 -12.79 -16.55
C LEU A 8 -7.98 -12.25 -15.84
N ARG A 9 -8.30 -10.97 -16.05
CA ARG A 9 -9.55 -10.38 -15.53
C ARG A 9 -10.78 -11.15 -15.98
N ASP A 10 -10.85 -11.48 -17.27
CA ASP A 10 -12.02 -12.16 -17.83
C ASP A 10 -12.09 -13.62 -17.36
N ALA A 11 -10.96 -14.29 -17.18
CA ALA A 11 -10.90 -15.61 -16.59
C ALA A 11 -11.41 -15.59 -15.13
N ILE A 12 -10.95 -14.64 -14.29
CA ILE A 12 -11.42 -14.49 -12.92
C ILE A 12 -12.92 -14.20 -12.89
N ARG A 13 -13.42 -13.30 -13.74
CA ARG A 13 -14.85 -12.99 -13.85
C ARG A 13 -15.66 -14.26 -14.17
N THR A 14 -15.23 -15.07 -15.10
CA THR A 14 -15.89 -16.31 -15.46
C THR A 14 -15.98 -17.26 -14.27
N GLN A 15 -14.89 -17.41 -13.50
CA GLN A 15 -14.91 -18.26 -12.31
C GLN A 15 -15.87 -17.73 -11.23
N VAL A 16 -15.88 -16.42 -10.99
CA VAL A 16 -16.79 -15.82 -10.01
C VAL A 16 -18.26 -15.97 -10.44
N MET A 17 -18.57 -15.79 -11.72
CA MET A 17 -19.93 -15.94 -12.23
C MET A 17 -20.44 -17.39 -12.16
N SER A 18 -19.55 -18.37 -12.23
CA SER A 18 -19.89 -19.81 -12.13
C SER A 18 -19.80 -20.34 -10.69
N LEU A 19 -19.40 -19.53 -9.71
CA LEU A 19 -19.23 -19.96 -8.34
C LEU A 19 -20.57 -20.23 -7.66
N ASP A 20 -20.85 -21.51 -7.39
CA ASP A 20 -21.98 -21.96 -6.61
C ASP A 20 -21.56 -22.18 -5.16
N VAL A 21 -21.80 -21.18 -4.31
CA VAL A 21 -21.34 -21.18 -2.92
C VAL A 21 -22.02 -22.23 -2.06
N ASP A 22 -23.22 -22.69 -2.43
CA ASP A 22 -23.97 -23.70 -1.69
C ASP A 22 -23.42 -25.12 -1.93
N ARG A 23 -22.61 -25.31 -2.97
CA ARG A 23 -21.99 -26.60 -3.33
C ARG A 23 -20.60 -26.80 -2.81
N ILE A 24 -19.99 -25.78 -2.20
CA ILE A 24 -18.64 -25.88 -1.64
C ILE A 24 -18.70 -26.05 -0.13
N ASP A 25 -17.86 -26.90 0.41
CA ASP A 25 -17.72 -27.02 1.87
C ASP A 25 -16.95 -25.84 2.47
N GLY A 26 -17.01 -25.72 3.82
CA GLY A 26 -16.40 -24.59 4.54
C GLY A 26 -14.86 -24.55 4.38
N VAL A 27 -14.18 -25.67 4.11
CA VAL A 27 -12.73 -25.71 3.90
C VAL A 27 -12.40 -25.15 2.54
N ALA A 28 -13.12 -25.57 1.50
CA ALA A 28 -12.97 -25.04 0.15
C ALA A 28 -13.30 -23.55 0.10
N ALA A 29 -14.40 -23.12 0.75
CA ALA A 29 -14.77 -21.70 0.87
C ALA A 29 -13.65 -20.87 1.53
N ARG A 30 -13.07 -21.32 2.64
CA ARG A 30 -11.94 -20.66 3.30
C ARG A 30 -10.74 -20.53 2.38
N ASN A 31 -10.39 -21.57 1.64
CA ASN A 31 -9.26 -21.55 0.72
C ASN A 31 -9.50 -20.57 -0.44
N LEU A 32 -10.71 -20.50 -0.98
CA LEU A 32 -11.09 -19.50 -1.99
C LEU A 32 -10.94 -18.07 -1.47
N VAL A 33 -11.36 -17.78 -0.24
CA VAL A 33 -11.16 -16.46 0.37
C VAL A 33 -9.69 -16.09 0.43
N VAL A 34 -8.80 -17.03 0.81
CA VAL A 34 -7.35 -16.77 0.84
C VAL A 34 -6.83 -16.43 -0.55
N VAL A 35 -7.17 -17.22 -1.56
CA VAL A 35 -6.71 -16.99 -2.94
C VAL A 35 -7.25 -15.66 -3.50
N PHE A 36 -8.53 -15.35 -3.30
CA PHE A 36 -9.08 -14.07 -3.73
C PHE A 36 -8.45 -12.88 -3.02
N ALA A 37 -8.15 -12.99 -1.73
CA ALA A 37 -7.42 -11.95 -1.01
C ALA A 37 -5.98 -11.75 -1.54
N GLU A 38 -5.33 -12.79 -2.04
CA GLU A 38 -4.03 -12.67 -2.71
C GLU A 38 -4.16 -11.99 -4.07
N ILE A 39 -5.13 -12.38 -4.87
CA ILE A 39 -5.44 -11.75 -6.17
C ILE A 39 -5.76 -10.26 -5.98
N GLU A 40 -6.56 -9.92 -4.98
CA GLU A 40 -6.88 -8.53 -4.64
C GLU A 40 -5.62 -7.71 -4.32
N ARG A 41 -4.71 -8.25 -3.49
CA ARG A 41 -3.45 -7.57 -3.16
C ARG A 41 -2.57 -7.35 -4.40
N ILE A 42 -2.44 -8.35 -5.24
CA ILE A 42 -1.65 -8.27 -6.49
C ILE A 42 -2.27 -7.24 -7.45
N ALA A 43 -3.58 -7.29 -7.64
CA ALA A 43 -4.30 -6.34 -8.50
C ALA A 43 -4.21 -4.90 -7.96
N ALA A 44 -4.34 -4.72 -6.65
CA ALA A 44 -4.19 -3.41 -6.00
C ALA A 44 -2.78 -2.85 -6.16
N ALA A 45 -1.74 -3.70 -6.03
CA ALA A 45 -0.35 -3.31 -6.27
C ALA A 45 -0.13 -2.88 -7.73
N GLY A 46 -0.62 -3.67 -8.69
CA GLY A 46 -0.54 -3.33 -10.12
C GLY A 46 -1.21 -2.00 -10.45
N LYS A 47 -2.42 -1.77 -9.91
CA LYS A 47 -3.14 -0.50 -10.03
C LYS A 47 -2.35 0.67 -9.44
N LEU A 48 -1.77 0.50 -8.26
CA LEU A 48 -0.98 1.53 -7.58
C LEU A 48 0.26 1.93 -8.39
N LEU A 49 1.01 0.95 -8.89
CA LEU A 49 2.21 1.18 -9.71
C LEU A 49 1.87 1.87 -11.04
N ALA A 50 0.79 1.44 -11.70
CA ALA A 50 0.30 2.11 -12.90
C ALA A 50 -0.14 3.55 -12.61
N MET A 51 -0.77 3.78 -11.45
CA MET A 51 -1.19 5.12 -11.01
C MET A 51 -0.02 6.08 -10.86
N GLY A 52 1.11 5.62 -10.32
CA GLY A 52 2.34 6.41 -10.24
C GLY A 52 2.79 6.90 -11.63
N ARG A 53 2.69 6.06 -12.65
CA ARG A 53 3.02 6.47 -14.02
C ARG A 53 2.00 7.42 -14.62
N VAL A 54 0.70 7.20 -14.36
CA VAL A 54 -0.38 8.12 -14.80
C VAL A 54 -0.17 9.50 -14.19
N ASP A 55 0.17 9.59 -12.92
CA ASP A 55 0.44 10.84 -12.22
C ASP A 55 1.70 11.53 -12.77
N ALA A 56 2.81 10.82 -12.87
CA ALA A 56 4.08 11.36 -13.36
C ALA A 56 4.02 11.89 -14.80
N THR A 57 3.18 11.29 -15.65
CA THR A 57 3.02 11.72 -17.05
C THR A 57 1.89 12.70 -17.26
N GLY A 58 1.06 12.96 -16.26
CA GLY A 58 -0.14 13.79 -16.42
C GLY A 58 -1.21 13.17 -17.32
N ALA A 59 -1.18 11.85 -17.58
CA ALA A 59 -2.11 11.19 -18.50
C ALA A 59 -3.58 11.28 -18.06
N TRP A 60 -3.85 11.57 -16.81
CA TRP A 60 -5.17 11.83 -16.25
C TRP A 60 -5.78 13.17 -16.74
N ALA A 61 -4.96 14.17 -17.09
CA ALA A 61 -5.43 15.55 -17.35
C ALA A 61 -6.39 15.65 -18.54
N ASN A 62 -6.23 14.77 -19.54
CA ASN A 62 -7.09 14.75 -20.73
C ASN A 62 -8.46 14.07 -20.50
N THR A 63 -8.76 13.67 -19.27
CA THR A 63 -10.01 12.96 -18.92
C THR A 63 -11.11 13.90 -18.40
N GLY A 64 -10.84 15.20 -18.30
CA GLY A 64 -11.77 16.18 -17.73
C GLY A 64 -11.83 16.18 -16.20
N LYS A 65 -10.98 15.40 -15.52
CA LYS A 65 -10.91 15.34 -14.06
C LYS A 65 -10.02 16.45 -13.51
N LYS A 66 -10.25 16.84 -12.25
CA LYS A 66 -9.56 17.97 -11.60
C LYS A 66 -8.18 17.61 -11.04
N SER A 67 -7.95 16.32 -10.78
CA SER A 67 -6.70 15.81 -10.20
C SER A 67 -6.50 14.33 -10.51
N PRO A 68 -5.28 13.79 -10.35
CA PRO A 68 -5.03 12.35 -10.48
C PRO A 68 -5.85 11.51 -9.49
N ALA A 69 -6.10 12.03 -8.30
CA ALA A 69 -6.93 11.38 -7.31
C ALA A 69 -8.42 11.38 -7.68
N ASP A 70 -8.93 12.48 -8.24
CA ASP A 70 -10.30 12.55 -8.76
C ASP A 70 -10.54 11.54 -9.88
N TRP A 71 -9.57 11.43 -10.82
CA TRP A 71 -9.61 10.41 -11.86
C TRP A 71 -9.59 8.99 -11.29
N LEU A 72 -8.68 8.72 -10.33
CA LEU A 72 -8.55 7.41 -9.71
C LEU A 72 -9.82 7.02 -8.93
N ALA A 73 -10.42 7.96 -8.21
CA ALA A 73 -11.67 7.76 -7.48
C ALA A 73 -12.80 7.29 -8.39
N ASP A 74 -12.96 7.96 -9.53
CA ASP A 74 -13.96 7.65 -10.54
C ASP A 74 -13.74 6.25 -11.15
N VAL A 75 -12.52 5.97 -11.62
CA VAL A 75 -12.16 4.67 -12.23
C VAL A 75 -12.28 3.51 -11.26
N SER A 76 -12.01 3.75 -9.97
CA SER A 76 -12.03 2.72 -8.93
C SER A 76 -13.38 2.57 -8.23
N GLY A 77 -14.32 3.51 -8.44
CA GLY A 77 -15.55 3.58 -7.65
C GLY A 77 -15.27 3.81 -6.16
N SER A 78 -14.16 4.48 -5.81
CA SER A 78 -13.74 4.71 -4.43
C SER A 78 -13.99 6.15 -3.99
N GLY A 79 -13.98 6.40 -2.67
CA GLY A 79 -14.01 7.77 -2.15
C GLY A 79 -12.75 8.55 -2.48
N LEU A 80 -12.87 9.86 -2.67
CA LEU A 80 -11.74 10.75 -3.01
C LEU A 80 -10.60 10.66 -1.99
N GLY A 81 -10.89 10.54 -0.68
CA GLY A 81 -9.86 10.39 0.35
C GLY A 81 -8.99 9.15 0.14
N VAL A 82 -9.61 8.00 -0.18
CA VAL A 82 -8.89 6.76 -0.49
C VAL A 82 -8.02 6.90 -1.73
N ALA A 83 -8.52 7.61 -2.75
CA ALA A 83 -7.76 7.87 -3.96
C ALA A 83 -6.57 8.82 -3.73
N ILE A 84 -6.73 9.84 -2.89
CA ILE A 84 -5.63 10.74 -2.47
C ILE A 84 -4.53 9.93 -1.78
N GLU A 85 -4.89 9.11 -0.78
CA GLU A 85 -3.94 8.25 -0.09
C GLU A 85 -3.20 7.30 -1.05
N ALA A 86 -3.89 6.73 -2.03
CA ALA A 86 -3.28 5.85 -3.03
C ALA A 86 -2.29 6.60 -3.94
N VAL A 87 -2.62 7.81 -4.40
CA VAL A 87 -1.71 8.64 -5.20
C VAL A 87 -0.48 9.04 -4.38
N GLU A 88 -0.65 9.45 -3.14
CA GLU A 88 0.47 9.78 -2.24
C GLU A 88 1.36 8.57 -1.96
N LEU A 89 0.76 7.40 -1.76
CA LEU A 89 1.48 6.15 -1.59
C LEU A 89 2.30 5.82 -2.85
N SER A 90 1.70 5.91 -4.04
CA SER A 90 2.41 5.64 -5.30
C SER A 90 3.65 6.52 -5.50
N ARG A 91 3.57 7.81 -5.19
CA ARG A 91 4.71 8.75 -5.21
C ARG A 91 5.80 8.36 -4.22
N SER A 92 5.41 7.82 -3.09
CA SER A 92 6.33 7.47 -2.01
C SER A 92 7.16 6.22 -2.29
N LEU A 93 6.67 5.32 -3.15
CA LEU A 93 7.35 4.06 -3.47
C LEU A 93 8.70 4.26 -4.17
N GLU A 94 8.90 5.37 -4.89
CA GLU A 94 10.18 5.70 -5.52
C GLU A 94 11.35 5.71 -4.51
N SER A 95 11.09 6.08 -3.27
CA SER A 95 12.08 6.11 -2.18
C SER A 95 12.09 4.85 -1.31
N LEU A 96 11.23 3.88 -1.58
CA LEU A 96 11.00 2.69 -0.76
C LEU A 96 11.01 1.40 -1.62
N PRO A 97 12.17 1.01 -2.16
CA PRO A 97 12.25 -0.08 -3.13
C PRO A 97 11.88 -1.46 -2.55
N GLU A 98 12.11 -1.69 -1.26
CA GLU A 98 11.74 -2.97 -0.62
C GLU A 98 10.24 -3.08 -0.36
N THR A 99 9.60 -1.95 -0.05
CA THR A 99 8.14 -1.86 0.06
C THR A 99 7.49 -2.06 -1.31
N GLU A 100 8.01 -1.43 -2.35
CA GLU A 100 7.56 -1.65 -3.72
C GLU A 100 7.70 -3.11 -4.14
N GLN A 101 8.84 -3.73 -3.89
CA GLN A 101 9.06 -5.14 -4.20
C GLN A 101 8.09 -6.06 -3.44
N SER A 102 7.84 -5.78 -2.17
CA SER A 102 6.89 -6.55 -1.36
C SER A 102 5.44 -6.42 -1.85
N LEU A 103 5.07 -5.22 -2.34
CA LEU A 103 3.78 -4.99 -3.02
C LEU A 103 3.67 -5.78 -4.32
N ARG A 104 4.70 -5.75 -5.18
CA ARG A 104 4.74 -6.51 -6.45
C ARG A 104 4.56 -8.01 -6.24
N GLN A 105 5.04 -8.53 -5.11
CA GLN A 105 4.91 -9.92 -4.71
C GLN A 105 3.55 -10.25 -4.05
N GLY A 106 2.65 -9.28 -3.88
CA GLY A 106 1.38 -9.46 -3.19
C GLY A 106 1.51 -9.74 -1.68
N MET A 107 2.69 -9.48 -1.11
CA MET A 107 2.97 -9.72 0.32
C MET A 107 2.41 -8.64 1.23
N LEU A 108 2.08 -7.48 0.70
CA LEU A 108 1.50 -6.35 1.42
C LEU A 108 0.14 -5.96 0.85
N SER A 109 -0.78 -5.62 1.73
CA SER A 109 -1.96 -4.84 1.36
C SER A 109 -1.60 -3.35 1.25
N LEU A 110 -2.43 -2.56 0.55
CA LEU A 110 -2.22 -1.11 0.48
C LEU A 110 -2.20 -0.44 1.86
N PRO A 111 -3.08 -0.78 2.83
CA PRO A 111 -3.00 -0.25 4.18
C PRO A 111 -1.70 -0.60 4.92
N GLN A 112 -1.14 -1.79 4.69
CA GLN A 112 0.17 -2.15 5.26
C GLN A 112 1.30 -1.34 4.62
N ALA A 113 1.30 -1.21 3.30
CA ALA A 113 2.29 -0.39 2.60
C ALA A 113 2.21 1.09 3.03
N ALA A 114 1.03 1.65 3.21
CA ALA A 114 0.84 3.00 3.73
C ALA A 114 1.41 3.17 5.14
N ALA A 115 1.20 2.18 6.03
CA ALA A 115 1.76 2.22 7.39
C ALA A 115 3.29 2.15 7.40
N VAL A 116 3.90 1.31 6.55
CA VAL A 116 5.37 1.25 6.36
C VAL A 116 5.88 2.60 5.84
N THR A 117 5.27 3.12 4.79
CA THR A 117 5.66 4.38 4.14
C THR A 117 5.62 5.56 5.10
N LEU A 118 4.54 5.68 5.90
CA LEU A 118 4.39 6.75 6.88
C LEU A 118 5.52 6.75 7.91
N ALA A 119 5.93 5.57 8.38
CA ALA A 119 6.99 5.43 9.36
C ALA A 119 8.37 5.60 8.73
N ALA A 120 8.63 5.01 7.56
CA ALA A 120 9.90 5.10 6.86
C ALA A 120 10.23 6.53 6.41
N LYS A 121 9.23 7.33 6.02
CA LYS A 121 9.42 8.77 5.74
C LYS A 121 9.87 9.56 6.96
N LYS A 122 9.39 9.21 8.14
CA LYS A 122 9.76 9.89 9.39
C LYS A 122 11.07 9.37 9.98
N VAL A 123 11.35 8.08 9.78
CA VAL A 123 12.53 7.41 10.31
C VAL A 123 13.19 6.60 9.20
N PRO A 124 14.02 7.23 8.37
CA PRO A 124 14.76 6.51 7.31
C PRO A 124 15.57 5.35 7.88
N GLY A 125 15.60 4.23 7.14
CA GLY A 125 16.32 3.02 7.54
C GLY A 125 15.48 1.98 8.31
N GLU A 126 14.27 2.31 8.75
CA GLU A 126 13.39 1.35 9.44
C GLU A 126 12.50 0.53 8.49
N GLU A 127 12.59 0.74 7.19
CA GLU A 127 11.77 0.05 6.17
C GLU A 127 11.84 -1.47 6.33
N LYS A 128 13.02 -2.05 6.37
CA LYS A 128 13.23 -3.52 6.49
C LYS A 128 12.56 -4.10 7.72
N LYS A 129 12.72 -3.46 8.84
CA LYS A 129 12.16 -3.92 10.11
C LYS A 129 10.64 -3.89 10.12
N LEU A 130 10.06 -2.82 9.58
CA LEU A 130 8.62 -2.69 9.42
C LEU A 130 8.05 -3.75 8.46
N LEU A 131 8.75 -4.06 7.37
CA LEU A 131 8.37 -5.13 6.45
C LEU A 131 8.40 -6.51 7.10
N VAL A 132 9.37 -6.79 7.97
CA VAL A 132 9.40 -8.04 8.76
C VAL A 132 8.18 -8.14 9.67
N THR A 133 7.81 -7.03 10.32
CA THR A 133 6.60 -6.99 11.16
C THR A 133 5.32 -7.16 10.34
N ALA A 134 5.24 -6.55 9.16
CA ALA A 134 4.11 -6.67 8.25
C ALA A 134 3.88 -8.13 7.78
N LYS A 135 4.97 -8.87 7.53
CA LYS A 135 4.92 -10.28 7.10
C LYS A 135 4.49 -11.23 8.22
N ARG A 136 4.85 -10.94 9.47
CA ARG A 136 4.60 -11.80 10.63
C ARG A 136 3.29 -11.50 11.36
N GLY A 137 2.82 -10.27 11.24
CA GLY A 137 1.66 -9.78 11.98
C GLY A 137 0.65 -9.08 11.08
N GLY A 138 -0.58 -8.94 11.57
CA GLY A 138 -1.61 -8.17 10.89
C GLY A 138 -1.34 -6.66 10.91
N LEU A 139 -2.20 -5.90 10.21
CA LEU A 139 -2.11 -4.45 10.12
C LEU A 139 -2.03 -3.74 11.48
N SER A 140 -2.75 -4.24 12.50
CA SER A 140 -2.73 -3.66 13.84
C SER A 140 -1.37 -3.78 14.54
N ALA A 141 -0.67 -4.91 14.37
CA ALA A 141 0.67 -5.09 14.90
C ALA A 141 1.68 -4.16 14.19
N LEU A 142 1.57 -4.05 12.87
CA LEU A 142 2.39 -3.15 12.08
C LEU A 142 2.18 -1.68 12.47
N LYS A 143 0.92 -1.24 12.64
CA LYS A 143 0.62 0.14 13.07
C LYS A 143 1.20 0.46 14.46
N ARG A 144 1.15 -0.48 15.40
CA ARG A 144 1.78 -0.31 16.73
C ARG A 144 3.29 -0.19 16.62
N GLU A 145 3.94 -1.04 15.83
CA GLU A 145 5.39 -0.96 15.61
C GLU A 145 5.79 0.34 14.91
N ALA A 146 5.07 0.76 13.88
CA ALA A 146 5.28 2.03 13.19
C ALA A 146 5.18 3.22 14.18
N ALA A 147 4.16 3.24 15.02
CA ALA A 147 4.00 4.28 16.04
C ALA A 147 5.15 4.28 17.06
N ARG A 148 5.62 3.09 17.49
CA ARG A 148 6.75 2.92 18.40
C ARG A 148 8.05 3.46 17.80
N VAL A 149 8.32 3.15 16.54
CA VAL A 149 9.50 3.63 15.81
C VAL A 149 9.50 5.16 15.71
N ILE A 150 8.36 5.75 15.34
CA ILE A 150 8.21 7.20 15.24
C ILE A 150 8.39 7.87 16.61
N ALA A 151 7.79 7.34 17.66
CA ALA A 151 7.91 7.89 19.02
C ALA A 151 9.35 7.82 19.53
N ALA A 152 10.05 6.71 19.31
CA ALA A 152 11.45 6.55 19.71
C ALA A 152 12.40 7.51 18.95
N ALA A 153 12.12 7.80 17.68
CA ALA A 153 12.89 8.78 16.92
C ALA A 153 12.70 10.20 17.47
N ARG A 154 11.45 10.59 17.74
CA ARG A 154 11.12 11.89 18.32
C ARG A 154 11.79 12.10 19.68
N SER A 155 11.78 11.10 20.56
CA SER A 155 12.44 11.17 21.86
C SER A 155 13.95 11.43 21.72
N ARG A 156 14.61 10.72 20.80
CA ARG A 156 16.05 10.92 20.51
C ARG A 156 16.36 12.32 19.99
N GLU A 157 15.52 12.87 19.13
CA GLU A 157 15.67 14.23 18.61
C GLU A 157 15.51 15.28 19.72
N GLU A 158 14.54 15.11 20.63
CA GLU A 158 14.32 15.99 21.77
C GLU A 158 15.51 15.94 22.75
N GLU A 159 16.06 14.76 23.04
CA GLU A 159 17.25 14.57 23.87
C GLU A 159 18.49 15.23 23.25
N ALA A 160 18.70 15.02 21.95
CA ALA A 160 19.81 15.65 21.22
C ALA A 160 19.70 17.18 21.20
N ALA A 161 18.48 17.71 21.02
CA ALA A 161 18.24 19.15 21.08
C ALA A 161 18.51 19.76 22.47
N ARG A 162 18.13 19.04 23.54
CA ARG A 162 18.44 19.46 24.94
C ARG A 162 19.94 19.45 25.18
N ALA A 163 20.66 18.40 24.77
CA ALA A 163 22.11 18.31 24.94
C ALA A 163 22.85 19.43 24.17
N LYS A 164 22.38 19.78 22.96
CA LYS A 164 22.94 20.88 22.15
C LYS A 164 22.74 22.24 22.85
N ARG A 165 21.55 22.50 23.41
CA ARG A 165 21.27 23.74 24.17
C ARG A 165 22.16 23.88 25.42
N GLN A 166 22.36 22.80 26.18
CA GLN A 166 23.22 22.79 27.36
C GLN A 166 24.70 23.04 27.02
N ARG A 167 25.19 22.57 25.86
CA ARG A 167 26.56 22.86 25.42
C ARG A 167 26.74 24.30 24.93
N ALA A 168 25.71 24.90 24.36
CA ALA A 168 25.76 26.29 23.88
C ALA A 168 25.63 27.34 25.01
N SER A 169 25.19 26.93 26.19
CA SER A 169 25.05 27.79 27.37
C SER A 169 26.24 27.73 28.34
N ARG A 170 27.31 27.02 28.02
CA ARG A 170 28.62 26.98 28.70
C ARG A 170 29.68 27.73 27.92
#